data_3e03ea1a67449f847fc1e982810ca022
#
_entry.id   3e03ea1a67449f847fc1e982810ca022
#
_cell.length_a   1.000
_cell.length_b   1.000
_cell.length_c   1.000
_cell.angle_alpha   90.00
_cell.angle_beta   90.00
_cell.angle_gamma   90.00
#
_symmetry.space_group_name_H-M   'P 1'
#
loop_
_entity.id
_entity.type
_entity.pdbx_description
1 polymer ?
#
loop_
_entity_poly.entity_id
_entity_poly.type
_entity_poly.pdbx_seq_one_letter_code
_entity_poly.pdbx_strand_id
1 'polypeptide(L)'
;MKRFVLPILITLFIISASAVFTLNFRPLYYHDISSLNIEETSGYSENVIRENYDALIDYNSVFHRGSLDLSLPMSREGRIHFQDVKRIFDVLQILCVLSLIGSLILGIRAWKQGYRGFLKSAAVLSVFLPVIAGILIAFNWGNAFILFHELMFSNDYWLFDERTDPVINILPDEFFLHCALLIILLILAASLIMGLIYLRQKKRRSGGPQLTF
;
A
#
# COMPACT_ATOMS: atom_id res chain seq x y z
N MET A 1 -9.59 0.48 -27.34
CA MET A 1 -9.14 1.37 -26.25
C MET A 1 -9.93 1.19 -24.96
N LYS A 2 -11.27 1.31 -24.91
CA LYS A 2 -12.07 1.24 -23.67
C LYS A 2 -11.96 -0.08 -22.86
N ARG A 3 -11.60 -1.20 -23.48
CA ARG A 3 -11.50 -2.53 -22.83
C ARG A 3 -10.25 -2.70 -21.94
N PHE A 4 -9.21 -1.89 -22.15
CA PHE A 4 -7.96 -1.97 -21.37
C PHE A 4 -7.89 -0.93 -20.24
N VAL A 5 -8.54 0.21 -20.41
CA VAL A 5 -8.48 1.32 -19.42
C VAL A 5 -9.12 0.92 -18.09
N LEU A 6 -10.29 0.28 -18.12
CA LEU A 6 -10.99 -0.10 -16.87
C LEU A 6 -10.21 -1.10 -16.00
N PRO A 7 -9.63 -2.20 -16.54
CA PRO A 7 -8.77 -3.07 -15.75
C PRO A 7 -7.57 -2.35 -15.12
N ILE A 8 -6.93 -1.44 -15.86
CA ILE A 8 -5.79 -0.65 -15.35
C ILE A 8 -6.23 0.24 -14.19
N LEU A 9 -7.34 0.98 -14.34
CA LEU A 9 -7.86 1.83 -13.26
C LEU A 9 -8.21 1.02 -12.00
N ILE A 10 -8.83 -0.15 -12.16
CA ILE A 10 -9.14 -1.03 -11.03
C ILE A 10 -7.85 -1.52 -10.36
N THR A 11 -6.84 -1.90 -11.14
CA THR A 11 -5.53 -2.33 -10.60
C THR A 11 -4.85 -1.21 -9.84
N LEU A 12 -4.81 0.00 -10.41
CA LEU A 12 -4.25 1.19 -9.73
C LEU A 12 -5.00 1.49 -8.43
N PHE A 13 -6.33 1.40 -8.46
CA PHE A 13 -7.15 1.56 -7.26
C PHE A 13 -6.80 0.53 -6.18
N ILE A 14 -6.75 -0.75 -6.54
CA ILE A 14 -6.46 -1.82 -5.57
C ILE A 14 -5.08 -1.63 -4.93
N ILE A 15 -4.05 -1.36 -5.74
CA ILE A 15 -2.67 -1.17 -5.25
C ILE A 15 -2.60 0.06 -4.34
N SER A 16 -3.09 1.22 -4.81
CA SER A 16 -3.03 2.45 -4.02
C SER A 16 -3.91 2.39 -2.77
N ALA A 17 -5.11 1.78 -2.85
CA ALA A 17 -5.98 1.58 -1.69
C ALA A 17 -5.35 0.65 -0.65
N SER A 18 -4.68 -0.42 -1.07
CA SER A 18 -3.97 -1.33 -0.15
C SER A 18 -2.83 -0.62 0.56
N ALA A 19 -2.04 0.19 -0.15
CA ALA A 19 -0.95 0.97 0.45
C ALA A 19 -1.49 2.05 1.41
N VAL A 20 -2.52 2.80 1.01
CA VAL A 20 -3.15 3.84 1.85
C VAL A 20 -3.83 3.24 3.08
N PHE A 21 -4.49 2.09 2.94
CA PHE A 21 -5.06 1.36 4.07
C PHE A 21 -3.96 0.95 5.06
N THR A 22 -2.89 0.32 4.56
CA THR A 22 -1.78 -0.14 5.42
C THR A 22 -1.10 1.02 6.13
N LEU A 23 -0.84 2.15 5.45
CA LEU A 23 -0.32 3.37 6.08
C LEU A 23 -1.14 3.78 7.30
N ASN A 24 -2.48 3.76 7.19
CA ASN A 24 -3.39 4.23 8.23
C ASN A 24 -3.78 3.14 9.24
N PHE A 25 -3.34 1.89 9.04
CA PHE A 25 -3.70 0.76 9.90
C PHE A 25 -2.78 0.69 11.12
N ARG A 26 -2.87 1.67 12.02
CA ARG A 26 -2.07 1.78 13.24
C ARG A 26 -2.06 0.53 14.13
N PRO A 27 -3.13 -0.31 14.20
CA PRO A 27 -3.09 -1.52 15.01
C PRO A 27 -1.95 -2.48 14.64
N LEU A 28 -1.47 -2.50 13.38
CA LEU A 28 -0.32 -3.29 12.99
C LEU A 28 0.94 -2.85 13.76
N TYR A 29 1.25 -1.56 13.74
CA TYR A 29 2.40 -1.02 14.44
C TYR A 29 2.28 -1.16 15.95
N TYR A 30 1.09 -0.90 16.52
CA TYR A 30 0.87 -1.05 17.95
C TYR A 30 1.05 -2.49 18.42
N HIS A 31 0.72 -3.48 17.60
CA HIS A 31 1.04 -4.87 17.85
C HIS A 31 2.56 -5.10 17.76
N ASP A 32 3.22 -4.50 16.78
CA ASP A 32 4.66 -4.66 16.55
C ASP A 32 5.52 -4.02 17.65
N ILE A 33 5.03 -3.00 18.36
CA ILE A 33 5.76 -2.46 19.53
C ILE A 33 6.12 -3.58 20.50
N SER A 34 5.18 -4.45 20.82
CA SER A 34 5.42 -5.57 21.73
C SER A 34 6.04 -6.79 21.04
N SER A 35 5.59 -7.14 19.81
CA SER A 35 6.06 -8.35 19.12
C SER A 35 7.50 -8.26 18.65
N LEU A 36 8.00 -7.05 18.37
CA LEU A 36 9.37 -6.76 17.98
C LEU A 36 10.22 -6.19 19.11
N ASN A 37 9.67 -6.12 20.34
CA ASN A 37 10.33 -5.58 21.55
C ASN A 37 10.91 -4.16 21.31
N ILE A 38 10.15 -3.28 20.64
CA ILE A 38 10.63 -1.93 20.24
C ILE A 38 10.98 -1.08 21.46
N GLU A 39 10.27 -1.21 22.59
CA GLU A 39 10.62 -0.47 23.82
C GLU A 39 12.00 -0.85 24.35
N GLU A 40 12.32 -2.14 24.38
CA GLU A 40 13.60 -2.64 24.90
C GLU A 40 14.75 -2.26 23.95
N THR A 41 14.54 -2.42 22.64
CA THR A 41 15.59 -2.17 21.64
C THR A 41 15.86 -0.69 21.42
N SER A 42 14.83 0.16 21.45
CA SER A 42 14.95 1.60 21.26
C SER A 42 15.30 2.38 22.54
N GLY A 43 14.97 1.81 23.71
CA GLY A 43 15.09 2.48 25.00
C GLY A 43 14.03 3.58 25.27
N TYR A 44 13.03 3.72 24.40
CA TYR A 44 11.92 4.66 24.56
C TYR A 44 10.69 3.96 25.14
N SER A 45 9.91 4.67 25.96
CA SER A 45 8.64 4.16 26.47
C SER A 45 7.61 4.04 25.33
N GLU A 46 6.64 3.12 25.46
CA GLU A 46 5.56 2.92 24.49
C GLU A 46 4.82 4.25 24.17
N ASN A 47 4.65 5.12 25.13
CA ASN A 47 3.98 6.41 24.91
C ASN A 47 4.78 7.29 23.93
N VAL A 48 6.10 7.40 24.09
CA VAL A 48 6.97 8.17 23.19
C VAL A 48 6.99 7.53 21.78
N ILE A 49 7.04 6.21 21.73
CA ILE A 49 7.02 5.45 20.46
C ILE A 49 5.72 5.74 19.70
N ARG A 50 4.57 5.60 20.37
CA ARG A 50 3.25 5.84 19.75
C ARG A 50 3.08 7.30 19.34
N GLU A 51 3.47 8.25 20.17
CA GLU A 51 3.38 9.69 19.87
C GLU A 51 4.12 10.02 18.56
N ASN A 52 5.37 9.59 18.44
CA ASN A 52 6.17 9.86 17.23
C ASN A 52 5.66 9.10 16.01
N TYR A 53 5.25 7.83 16.15
CA TYR A 53 4.65 7.09 15.06
C TYR A 53 3.35 7.73 14.59
N ASP A 54 2.47 8.11 15.50
CA ASP A 54 1.20 8.75 15.16
C ASP A 54 1.40 10.10 14.47
N ALA A 55 2.39 10.88 14.91
CA ALA A 55 2.77 12.12 14.23
C ALA A 55 3.25 11.87 12.79
N LEU A 56 4.03 10.80 12.56
CA LEU A 56 4.45 10.40 11.21
C LEU A 56 3.25 10.01 10.33
N ILE A 57 2.29 9.24 10.86
CA ILE A 57 1.12 8.82 10.08
C ILE A 57 0.23 10.03 9.77
N ASP A 58 -0.01 10.90 10.74
CA ASP A 58 -0.80 12.12 10.55
C ASP A 58 -0.14 13.07 9.54
N TYR A 59 1.18 13.20 9.60
CA TYR A 59 1.95 13.98 8.62
C TYR A 59 1.78 13.45 7.19
N ASN A 60 1.73 12.14 7.00
CA ASN A 60 1.57 11.52 5.70
C ASN A 60 0.13 11.59 5.12
N SER A 61 -0.82 12.21 5.84
CA SER A 61 -2.15 12.51 5.29
C SER A 61 -2.06 13.60 4.23
N VAL A 62 -2.77 13.41 3.09
CA VAL A 62 -2.89 14.43 2.02
C VAL A 62 -3.54 15.73 2.53
N PHE A 63 -4.26 15.68 3.65
CA PHE A 63 -4.89 16.84 4.28
C PHE A 63 -3.97 17.56 5.26
N HIS A 64 -2.87 16.94 5.68
CA HIS A 64 -1.93 17.58 6.61
C HIS A 64 -1.26 18.79 5.97
N ARG A 65 -1.23 19.91 6.71
CA ARG A 65 -0.54 21.14 6.34
C ARG A 65 0.48 21.47 7.41
N GLY A 66 1.68 21.81 7.02
CA GLY A 66 2.76 22.16 7.95
C GLY A 66 3.94 21.19 7.90
N SER A 67 4.89 21.41 8.79
CA SER A 67 6.08 20.57 8.96
C SER A 67 5.76 19.32 9.79
N LEU A 68 6.58 18.28 9.62
CA LEU A 68 6.62 17.17 10.56
C LEU A 68 7.17 17.65 11.90
N ASP A 69 6.45 17.37 12.98
CA ASP A 69 6.82 17.68 14.34
C ASP A 69 6.87 16.38 15.16
N LEU A 70 8.10 15.98 15.53
CA LEU A 70 8.38 14.81 16.37
C LEU A 70 8.95 15.28 17.70
N SER A 71 8.67 14.56 18.77
CA SER A 71 9.34 14.78 20.06
C SER A 71 10.79 14.26 20.05
N LEU A 72 11.12 13.33 19.13
CA LEU A 72 12.47 12.85 18.89
C LEU A 72 13.27 13.83 18.00
N PRO A 73 14.60 13.99 18.25
CA PRO A 73 15.48 14.78 17.36
C PRO A 73 15.42 14.28 15.92
N MET A 74 15.66 15.20 14.98
CA MET A 74 15.71 14.88 13.57
C MET A 74 16.67 15.78 12.81
N SER A 75 17.56 15.18 12.01
CA SER A 75 18.49 15.87 11.15
C SER A 75 17.78 16.62 10.00
N ARG A 76 18.51 17.42 9.26
CA ARG A 76 18.03 18.03 8.02
C ARG A 76 17.74 16.97 6.96
N GLU A 77 18.60 16.00 6.83
CA GLU A 77 18.52 14.88 5.89
C GLU A 77 17.29 14.01 6.19
N GLY A 78 17.07 13.68 7.45
CA GLY A 78 15.88 12.96 7.91
C GLY A 78 14.58 13.71 7.60
N ARG A 79 14.55 15.03 7.80
CA ARG A 79 13.38 15.86 7.41
C ARG A 79 13.11 15.80 5.92
N ILE A 80 14.14 15.86 5.09
CA ILE A 80 14.00 15.77 3.63
C ILE A 80 13.45 14.38 3.25
N HIS A 81 13.98 13.31 3.84
CA HIS A 81 13.48 11.97 3.59
C HIS A 81 11.97 11.85 3.89
N PHE A 82 11.52 12.29 5.07
CA PHE A 82 10.09 12.24 5.40
C PHE A 82 9.24 13.15 4.52
N GLN A 83 9.79 14.27 4.00
CA GLN A 83 9.09 15.07 2.97
C GLN A 83 8.94 14.31 1.65
N ASP A 84 9.95 13.55 1.23
CA ASP A 84 9.89 12.73 0.03
C ASP A 84 8.91 11.57 0.21
N VAL A 85 8.92 10.91 1.38
CA VAL A 85 7.92 9.89 1.77
C VAL A 85 6.51 10.47 1.70
N LYS A 86 6.28 11.65 2.28
CA LYS A 86 4.97 12.32 2.21
C LYS A 86 4.52 12.56 0.79
N ARG A 87 5.39 13.04 -0.10
CA ARG A 87 5.05 13.26 -1.52
C ARG A 87 4.57 11.97 -2.19
N ILE A 88 5.22 10.85 -1.90
CA ILE A 88 4.82 9.53 -2.41
C ILE A 88 3.41 9.18 -1.93
N PHE A 89 3.15 9.33 -0.61
CA PHE A 89 1.83 9.02 -0.06
C PHE A 89 0.75 10.01 -0.51
N ASP A 90 1.05 11.29 -0.70
CA ASP A 90 0.12 12.27 -1.27
C ASP A 90 -0.29 11.84 -2.69
N VAL A 91 0.67 11.43 -3.54
CA VAL A 91 0.40 10.91 -4.89
C VAL A 91 -0.45 9.63 -4.83
N LEU A 92 -0.12 8.69 -3.93
CA LEU A 92 -0.88 7.45 -3.78
C LEU A 92 -2.33 7.70 -3.33
N GLN A 93 -2.57 8.62 -2.40
CA GLN A 93 -3.91 8.98 -1.93
C GLN A 93 -4.74 9.63 -3.05
N ILE A 94 -4.13 10.56 -3.81
CA ILE A 94 -4.79 11.18 -4.97
C ILE A 94 -5.09 10.13 -6.05
N LEU A 95 -4.12 9.27 -6.36
CA LEU A 95 -4.29 8.18 -7.32
C LEU A 95 -5.40 7.22 -6.90
N CYS A 96 -5.49 6.89 -5.61
CA CYS A 96 -6.54 6.05 -5.05
C CYS A 96 -7.93 6.65 -5.34
N VAL A 97 -8.14 7.93 -5.04
CA VAL A 97 -9.42 8.60 -5.26
C VAL A 97 -9.76 8.69 -6.75
N LEU A 98 -8.82 9.13 -7.59
CA LEU A 98 -9.06 9.29 -9.03
C LEU A 98 -9.33 7.94 -9.72
N SER A 99 -8.56 6.90 -9.38
CA SER A 99 -8.75 5.57 -9.94
C SER A 99 -10.04 4.91 -9.44
N LEU A 100 -10.47 5.17 -8.19
CA LEU A 100 -11.78 4.75 -7.68
C LEU A 100 -12.91 5.37 -8.52
N ILE A 101 -12.90 6.69 -8.65
CA ILE A 101 -13.94 7.42 -9.41
C ILE A 101 -14.00 6.91 -10.86
N GLY A 102 -12.87 6.80 -11.53
CA GLY A 102 -12.78 6.28 -12.89
C GLY A 102 -13.28 4.83 -12.99
N SER A 103 -12.89 3.98 -12.02
CA SER A 103 -13.34 2.58 -11.95
C SER A 103 -14.84 2.44 -11.75
N LEU A 104 -15.44 3.27 -10.90
CA LEU A 104 -16.89 3.29 -10.69
C LEU A 104 -17.63 3.72 -11.95
N ILE A 105 -17.24 4.83 -12.56
CA ILE A 105 -17.90 5.35 -13.77
C ILE A 105 -17.84 4.32 -14.90
N LEU A 106 -16.64 3.83 -15.23
CA LEU A 106 -16.46 2.89 -16.33
C LEU A 106 -16.98 1.50 -15.99
N GLY A 107 -16.86 1.07 -14.72
CA GLY A 107 -17.36 -0.21 -14.23
C GLY A 107 -18.87 -0.31 -14.32
N ILE A 108 -19.61 0.72 -13.88
CA ILE A 108 -21.08 0.77 -14.00
C ILE A 108 -21.49 0.72 -15.47
N ARG A 109 -20.81 1.47 -16.35
CA ARG A 109 -21.09 1.45 -17.81
C ARG A 109 -20.84 0.04 -18.41
N ALA A 110 -19.69 -0.55 -18.10
CA ALA A 110 -19.36 -1.91 -18.55
C ALA A 110 -20.34 -2.96 -18.01
N TRP A 111 -20.76 -2.79 -16.75
CA TRP A 111 -21.76 -3.65 -16.13
C TRP A 111 -23.12 -3.57 -16.83
N LYS A 112 -23.63 -2.37 -17.12
CA LYS A 112 -24.88 -2.14 -17.87
C LYS A 112 -24.82 -2.71 -19.29
N GLN A 113 -23.65 -2.65 -19.94
CA GLN A 113 -23.42 -3.23 -21.28
C GLN A 113 -23.21 -4.77 -21.26
N GLY A 114 -23.31 -5.40 -20.10
CA GLY A 114 -23.08 -6.83 -19.97
C GLY A 114 -21.61 -7.27 -20.10
N TYR A 115 -20.65 -6.38 -20.23
CA TYR A 115 -19.23 -6.74 -20.30
C TYR A 115 -18.67 -7.03 -18.90
N ARG A 116 -18.26 -8.28 -18.65
CA ARG A 116 -17.72 -8.76 -17.36
C ARG A 116 -16.24 -9.13 -17.44
N GLY A 117 -15.66 -9.16 -18.65
CA GLY A 117 -14.27 -9.54 -18.89
C GLY A 117 -13.25 -8.66 -18.15
N PHE A 118 -13.63 -7.41 -17.86
CA PHE A 118 -12.76 -6.49 -17.11
C PHE A 118 -12.39 -7.02 -15.71
N LEU A 119 -13.30 -7.77 -15.05
CA LEU A 119 -13.01 -8.37 -13.74
C LEU A 119 -11.87 -9.38 -13.80
N LYS A 120 -11.86 -10.24 -14.83
CA LYS A 120 -10.77 -11.20 -15.05
C LYS A 120 -9.46 -10.48 -15.34
N SER A 121 -9.50 -9.49 -16.24
CA SER A 121 -8.30 -8.75 -16.62
C SER A 121 -7.70 -7.97 -15.45
N ALA A 122 -8.55 -7.30 -14.64
CA ALA A 122 -8.09 -6.61 -13.44
C ALA A 122 -7.53 -7.58 -12.39
N ALA A 123 -8.19 -8.72 -12.14
CA ALA A 123 -7.72 -9.73 -11.22
C ALA A 123 -6.33 -10.26 -11.60
N VAL A 124 -6.10 -10.57 -12.88
CA VAL A 124 -4.80 -11.05 -13.35
C VAL A 124 -3.73 -9.95 -13.26
N LEU A 125 -4.07 -8.73 -13.69
CA LEU A 125 -3.13 -7.61 -13.70
C LEU A 125 -2.70 -7.20 -12.29
N SER A 126 -3.62 -7.22 -11.32
CA SER A 126 -3.32 -6.85 -9.93
C SER A 126 -2.31 -7.78 -9.25
N VAL A 127 -2.24 -9.05 -9.66
CA VAL A 127 -1.35 -10.04 -9.03
C VAL A 127 0.11 -9.91 -9.50
N PHE A 128 0.34 -9.29 -10.64
CA PHE A 128 1.67 -9.26 -11.26
C PHE A 128 2.73 -8.61 -10.34
N LEU A 129 2.47 -7.38 -9.87
CA LEU A 129 3.42 -6.65 -9.02
C LEU A 129 3.61 -7.30 -7.64
N PRO A 130 2.55 -7.72 -6.92
CA PRO A 130 2.69 -8.44 -5.66
C PRO A 130 3.48 -9.75 -5.76
N VAL A 131 3.36 -10.48 -6.86
CA VAL A 131 4.14 -11.72 -7.06
C VAL A 131 5.62 -11.40 -7.18
N ILE A 132 5.99 -10.38 -7.97
CA ILE A 132 7.40 -9.95 -8.07
C ILE A 132 7.91 -9.50 -6.71
N ALA A 133 7.18 -8.62 -6.01
CA ALA A 133 7.57 -8.15 -4.69
C ALA A 133 7.71 -9.31 -3.69
N GLY A 134 6.75 -10.23 -3.66
CA GLY A 134 6.79 -11.41 -2.79
C GLY A 134 7.99 -12.33 -3.07
N ILE A 135 8.38 -12.50 -4.33
CA ILE A 135 9.58 -13.25 -4.70
C ILE A 135 10.83 -12.55 -4.16
N LEU A 136 10.98 -11.24 -4.37
CA LEU A 136 12.13 -10.47 -3.88
C LEU A 136 12.24 -10.54 -2.35
N ILE A 137 11.14 -10.35 -1.64
CA ILE A 137 11.06 -10.45 -0.17
C ILE A 137 11.45 -11.85 0.30
N ALA A 138 10.95 -12.91 -0.36
CA ALA A 138 11.23 -14.29 0.00
C ALA A 138 12.70 -14.69 -0.20
N PHE A 139 13.39 -14.07 -1.15
CA PHE A 139 14.83 -14.30 -1.34
C PHE A 139 15.66 -13.61 -0.27
N ASN A 140 15.43 -12.34 0.00
CA ASN A 140 16.16 -11.58 1.01
C ASN A 140 15.43 -10.26 1.28
N TRP A 141 14.86 -10.11 2.48
CA TRP A 141 14.14 -8.90 2.87
C TRP A 141 15.04 -7.66 2.88
N GLY A 142 16.23 -7.73 3.49
CA GLY A 142 17.14 -6.58 3.56
C GLY A 142 17.51 -6.04 2.18
N ASN A 143 17.83 -6.92 1.22
CA ASN A 143 18.09 -6.50 -0.15
C ASN A 143 16.85 -5.92 -0.83
N ALA A 144 15.66 -6.48 -0.59
CA ALA A 144 14.40 -5.95 -1.13
C ALA A 144 14.08 -4.56 -0.55
N PHE A 145 14.35 -4.33 0.73
CA PHE A 145 14.18 -3.06 1.41
C PHE A 145 15.13 -1.98 0.84
N ILE A 146 16.41 -2.31 0.66
CA ILE A 146 17.40 -1.42 0.03
C ILE A 146 16.98 -1.09 -1.40
N LEU A 147 16.68 -2.11 -2.22
CA LEU A 147 16.25 -1.93 -3.60
C LEU A 147 15.02 -1.03 -3.71
N PHE A 148 14.05 -1.19 -2.80
CA PHE A 148 12.87 -0.33 -2.75
C PHE A 148 13.27 1.14 -2.55
N HIS A 149 14.16 1.42 -1.59
CA HIS A 149 14.61 2.78 -1.32
C HIS A 149 15.39 3.39 -2.49
N GLU A 150 16.31 2.64 -3.10
CA GLU A 150 17.07 3.08 -4.28
C GLU A 150 16.16 3.38 -5.49
N LEU A 151 15.05 2.65 -5.66
CA LEU A 151 14.09 2.90 -6.73
C LEU A 151 13.16 4.10 -6.45
N MET A 152 12.84 4.34 -5.18
CA MET A 152 11.87 5.36 -4.79
C MET A 152 12.50 6.72 -4.50
N PHE A 153 13.76 6.76 -4.10
CA PHE A 153 14.47 7.97 -3.72
C PHE A 153 15.71 8.20 -4.58
N SER A 154 15.97 9.44 -4.94
CA SER A 154 17.15 9.85 -5.72
C SER A 154 18.33 10.28 -4.86
N ASN A 155 18.24 10.09 -3.54
CA ASN A 155 19.24 10.47 -2.55
C ASN A 155 19.35 9.38 -1.48
N ASP A 156 20.39 9.46 -0.61
CA ASP A 156 20.68 8.50 0.44
C ASP A 156 20.18 8.95 1.83
N TYR A 157 19.26 9.91 1.90
CA TYR A 157 18.76 10.48 3.16
C TYR A 157 17.86 9.52 3.97
N TRP A 158 17.54 8.36 3.41
CA TRP A 158 16.87 7.25 4.08
C TRP A 158 17.83 6.40 4.94
N LEU A 159 19.16 6.56 4.77
CA LEU A 159 20.19 5.95 5.61
C LEU A 159 20.39 6.80 6.87
N PHE A 160 19.53 6.58 7.85
CA PHE A 160 19.56 7.35 9.10
C PHE A 160 20.78 7.02 9.97
N ASP A 161 21.32 8.05 10.65
CA ASP A 161 22.25 7.89 11.77
C ASP A 161 21.44 7.97 13.08
N GLU A 162 21.42 6.91 13.87
CA GLU A 162 20.67 6.80 15.13
C GLU A 162 20.98 7.93 16.12
N ARG A 163 22.15 8.56 16.03
CA ARG A 163 22.58 9.68 16.90
C ARG A 163 21.87 10.98 16.55
N THR A 164 21.53 11.19 15.28
CA THR A 164 20.89 12.41 14.80
C THR A 164 19.41 12.22 14.51
N ASP A 165 19.03 10.99 14.17
CA ASP A 165 17.68 10.57 13.76
C ASP A 165 17.24 9.32 14.51
N PRO A 166 17.10 9.38 15.86
CA PRO A 166 16.72 8.22 16.69
C PRO A 166 15.33 7.66 16.36
N VAL A 167 14.56 8.32 15.52
CA VAL A 167 13.29 7.80 14.98
C VAL A 167 13.46 6.44 14.29
N ILE A 168 14.67 6.14 13.76
CA ILE A 168 14.94 4.84 13.13
C ILE A 168 14.88 3.68 14.14
N ASN A 169 15.21 3.94 15.42
CA ASN A 169 15.16 2.92 16.47
C ASN A 169 13.74 2.50 16.82
N ILE A 170 12.74 3.34 16.52
CA ILE A 170 11.33 3.01 16.70
C ILE A 170 10.65 2.51 15.42
N LEU A 171 11.36 2.46 14.29
CA LEU A 171 10.87 2.02 12.99
C LEU A 171 11.73 0.89 12.43
N PRO A 172 11.75 -0.30 13.08
CA PRO A 172 12.57 -1.42 12.62
C PRO A 172 12.12 -1.89 11.23
N ASP A 173 13.06 -2.45 10.46
CA ASP A 173 12.79 -2.89 9.09
C ASP A 173 11.79 -4.05 9.04
N GLU A 174 11.67 -4.86 10.08
CA GLU A 174 10.65 -5.90 10.23
C GLU A 174 9.21 -5.34 10.22
N PHE A 175 8.99 -4.14 10.80
CA PHE A 175 7.70 -3.48 10.70
C PHE A 175 7.33 -3.18 9.23
N PHE A 176 8.29 -2.71 8.44
CA PHE A 176 8.05 -2.46 7.01
C PHE A 176 7.83 -3.77 6.23
N LEU A 177 8.46 -4.88 6.65
CA LEU A 177 8.14 -6.21 6.13
C LEU A 177 6.67 -6.57 6.40
N HIS A 178 6.19 -6.36 7.61
CA HIS A 178 4.78 -6.61 7.95
C HIS A 178 3.83 -5.73 7.13
N CYS A 179 4.19 -4.46 6.91
CA CYS A 179 3.46 -3.58 6.01
C CYS A 179 3.41 -4.11 4.57
N ALA A 180 4.56 -4.54 4.03
CA ALA A 180 4.65 -5.09 2.67
C ALA A 180 3.80 -6.37 2.52
N LEU A 181 3.85 -7.27 3.51
CA LEU A 181 3.05 -8.49 3.53
C LEU A 181 1.54 -8.18 3.61
N LEU A 182 1.14 -7.20 4.41
CA LEU A 182 -0.26 -6.76 4.50
C LEU A 182 -0.75 -6.20 3.15
N ILE A 183 0.04 -5.36 2.49
CA ILE A 183 -0.28 -4.82 1.15
C ILE A 183 -0.47 -5.97 0.15
N ILE A 184 0.46 -6.92 0.10
CA ILE A 184 0.39 -8.10 -0.78
C ILE A 184 -0.89 -8.89 -0.50
N LEU A 185 -1.19 -9.17 0.77
CA LEU A 185 -2.38 -9.91 1.19
C LEU A 185 -3.67 -9.22 0.73
N LEU A 186 -3.77 -7.90 0.92
CA LEU A 186 -4.94 -7.12 0.52
C LEU A 186 -5.16 -7.16 -1.00
N ILE A 187 -4.08 -7.01 -1.78
CA ILE A 187 -4.15 -7.07 -3.24
C ILE A 187 -4.58 -8.47 -3.71
N LEU A 188 -4.00 -9.53 -3.13
CA LEU A 188 -4.35 -10.91 -3.48
C LEU A 188 -5.80 -11.23 -3.11
N ALA A 189 -6.29 -10.77 -1.95
CA ALA A 189 -7.68 -10.92 -1.53
C ALA A 189 -8.64 -10.21 -2.49
N ALA A 190 -8.35 -8.96 -2.87
CA ALA A 190 -9.15 -8.21 -3.83
C ALA A 190 -9.18 -8.89 -5.22
N SER A 191 -8.02 -9.38 -5.68
CA SER A 191 -7.90 -10.13 -6.92
C SER A 191 -8.73 -11.41 -6.91
N LEU A 192 -8.64 -12.19 -5.83
CA LEU A 192 -9.43 -13.41 -5.64
C LEU A 192 -10.94 -13.12 -5.69
N ILE A 193 -11.39 -12.10 -4.96
CA ILE A 193 -12.80 -11.67 -4.94
C ILE A 193 -13.29 -11.34 -6.36
N MET A 194 -12.51 -10.55 -7.12
CA MET A 194 -12.85 -10.21 -8.51
C MET A 194 -12.91 -11.45 -9.40
N GLY A 195 -11.95 -12.37 -9.26
CA GLY A 195 -11.92 -13.64 -9.98
C GLY A 195 -13.17 -14.49 -9.70
N LEU A 196 -13.56 -14.62 -8.42
CA LEU A 196 -14.75 -15.35 -8.01
C LEU A 196 -16.04 -14.71 -8.55
N ILE A 197 -16.16 -13.39 -8.51
CA ILE A 197 -17.29 -12.67 -9.10
C ILE A 197 -17.36 -12.94 -10.61
N TYR A 198 -16.24 -12.88 -11.32
CA TYR A 198 -16.19 -13.18 -12.75
C TYR A 198 -16.66 -14.60 -13.06
N LEU A 199 -16.17 -15.61 -12.33
CA LEU A 199 -16.53 -17.01 -12.53
C LEU A 199 -18.04 -17.26 -12.27
N ARG A 200 -18.59 -16.67 -11.21
CA ARG A 200 -20.03 -16.73 -10.91
C ARG A 200 -20.86 -16.11 -12.03
N GLN A 201 -20.45 -14.96 -12.57
CA GLN A 201 -21.16 -14.31 -13.67
C GLN A 201 -21.07 -15.12 -14.97
N LYS A 202 -19.94 -15.76 -15.25
CA LYS A 202 -19.75 -16.63 -16.40
C LYS A 202 -20.70 -17.84 -16.32
N LYS A 203 -20.76 -18.52 -15.16
CA LYS A 203 -21.64 -19.69 -14.94
C LYS A 203 -23.12 -19.33 -15.13
N ARG A 204 -23.57 -18.18 -14.62
CA ARG A 204 -24.97 -17.73 -14.78
C ARG A 204 -25.36 -17.50 -16.25
N ARG A 205 -24.41 -17.12 -17.12
CA ARG A 205 -24.66 -16.91 -18.55
C ARG A 205 -24.67 -18.19 -19.35
N SER A 206 -23.87 -19.19 -18.94
CA SER A 206 -23.81 -20.49 -19.63
C SER A 206 -24.94 -21.45 -19.22
N GLY A 207 -25.59 -21.21 -18.07
CA GLY A 207 -26.68 -22.06 -17.56
C GLY A 207 -28.11 -21.50 -17.78
N GLY A 208 -28.25 -20.42 -18.55
CA GLY A 208 -29.56 -19.93 -18.96
C GLY A 208 -30.24 -20.93 -19.92
N PRO A 209 -31.57 -21.09 -19.89
CA PRO A 209 -32.30 -22.03 -20.77
C PRO A 209 -31.98 -21.69 -22.23
N GLN A 210 -31.46 -22.66 -22.98
CA GLN A 210 -31.46 -22.60 -24.45
C GLN A 210 -32.93 -22.72 -24.84
N LEU A 211 -33.57 -21.61 -25.19
CA LEU A 211 -34.82 -21.63 -25.88
C LEU A 211 -34.57 -22.26 -27.25
N THR A 212 -34.78 -23.56 -27.34
CA THR A 212 -34.91 -24.26 -28.62
C THR A 212 -36.25 -23.82 -29.25
N PHE A 213 -36.15 -23.00 -30.29
CA PHE A 213 -37.23 -22.75 -31.24
C PHE A 213 -37.18 -23.78 -32.34
#